data_7476a6e6e92762ad3c5595931e7dccee
#
_entry.id   7476a6e6e92762ad3c5595931e7dccee
#
_cell.length_a   1.000
_cell.length_b   1.000
_cell.length_c   1.000
_cell.angle_alpha   90.00
_cell.angle_beta   90.00
_cell.angle_gamma   90.00
#
_symmetry.space_group_name_H-M   'P 1'
#
loop_
_entity.id
_entity.type
_entity.pdbx_description
1 polymer ?
#
loop_
_entity_poly.entity_id
_entity_poly.type
_entity_poly.pdbx_seq_one_letter_code
_entity_poly.pdbx_strand_id
1 'polypeptide(L)'
;MALSIRPLNAGSAAAWDAFVAAHPRATFFHRAGWARAIEQGFGHKTHFLLAERDGAVAGVLPLGTVKTRLFGHSLISVPYCVHGGPLGDEPATEAVLLAEAQRIMRETSAPVLELRLLHDLDPAAFEADAWPARDDLYVTFRKRFTASDEANLKAIPRKQRAMVRKGIERGLASEVSHDVAGLHRIYAESVRNLGTPVFPRRWFQALTDSFGEDAEIVTIRDQGTPIAAVMNFTFRDEILPYYGGGTAAARHAYANDFMYWEVMRRAAARGLSLFDFGRSKRGTGAFAFKKNWGFEPTPIVHRYRLAAGAAIPDLNPLNPKYRLFIAAWKKLPLPVANLLGPAITRGLG
;
A
#
# COMPACT_ATOMS: atom_id res chain seq x y z
N MET A 1 -13.03 -10.41 31.90
CA MET A 1 -13.15 -11.75 31.27
C MET A 1 -11.94 -12.01 30.39
N ALA A 2 -11.61 -13.28 30.14
CA ALA A 2 -10.37 -13.63 29.43
C ALA A 2 -10.47 -13.28 27.93
N LEU A 3 -9.43 -12.65 27.40
CA LEU A 3 -9.25 -12.40 25.97
C LEU A 3 -8.73 -13.67 25.31
N SER A 4 -9.35 -14.11 24.22
CA SER A 4 -8.88 -15.25 23.42
C SER A 4 -8.39 -14.78 22.06
N ILE A 5 -7.29 -15.39 21.57
CA ILE A 5 -6.75 -15.10 20.24
C ILE A 5 -7.01 -16.29 19.33
N ARG A 6 -7.52 -16.02 18.15
CA ARG A 6 -7.68 -17.04 17.10
C ARG A 6 -7.29 -16.51 15.72
N PRO A 7 -6.94 -17.39 14.78
CA PRO A 7 -6.69 -16.98 13.41
C PRO A 7 -7.99 -16.56 12.70
N LEU A 8 -7.87 -15.60 11.78
CA LEU A 8 -8.92 -15.27 10.82
C LEU A 8 -9.28 -16.52 10.00
N ASN A 9 -10.58 -16.73 9.82
CA ASN A 9 -11.12 -17.73 8.91
C ASN A 9 -12.33 -17.17 8.14
N ALA A 10 -12.90 -17.95 7.24
CA ALA A 10 -14.02 -17.49 6.41
C ALA A 10 -15.24 -17.08 7.25
N GLY A 11 -15.52 -17.79 8.36
CA GLY A 11 -16.65 -17.48 9.24
C GLY A 11 -16.47 -16.21 10.08
N SER A 12 -15.22 -15.76 10.30
CA SER A 12 -14.92 -14.57 11.10
C SER A 12 -14.59 -13.33 10.26
N ALA A 13 -14.48 -13.45 8.93
CA ALA A 13 -14.09 -12.35 8.05
C ALA A 13 -15.06 -11.16 8.11
N ALA A 14 -16.36 -11.41 8.17
CA ALA A 14 -17.36 -10.34 8.27
C ALA A 14 -17.27 -9.60 9.61
N ALA A 15 -17.09 -10.31 10.74
CA ALA A 15 -16.93 -9.69 12.06
C ALA A 15 -15.60 -8.91 12.14
N TRP A 16 -14.52 -9.43 11.55
CA TRP A 16 -13.26 -8.73 11.39
C TRP A 16 -13.43 -7.40 10.65
N ASP A 17 -14.05 -7.43 9.46
CA ASP A 17 -14.23 -6.23 8.63
C ASP A 17 -15.20 -5.23 9.28
N ALA A 18 -16.20 -5.69 10.03
CA ALA A 18 -17.08 -4.82 10.82
C ALA A 18 -16.31 -4.07 11.94
N PHE A 19 -15.43 -4.78 12.66
CA PHE A 19 -14.55 -4.16 13.65
C PHE A 19 -13.62 -3.14 12.99
N VAL A 20 -12.97 -3.51 11.88
CA VAL A 20 -12.09 -2.63 11.11
C VAL A 20 -12.85 -1.40 10.59
N ALA A 21 -14.08 -1.57 10.11
CA ALA A 21 -14.91 -0.46 9.64
C ALA A 21 -15.27 0.53 10.76
N ALA A 22 -15.44 0.08 11.99
CA ALA A 22 -15.79 0.90 13.14
C ALA A 22 -14.57 1.53 13.84
N HIS A 23 -13.40 0.90 13.80
CA HIS A 23 -12.25 1.29 14.61
C HIS A 23 -11.56 2.56 14.05
N PRO A 24 -11.40 3.66 14.85
CA PRO A 24 -10.97 4.97 14.34
C PRO A 24 -9.57 4.98 13.70
N ARG A 25 -8.63 4.16 14.18
CA ARG A 25 -7.26 4.04 13.65
C ARG A 25 -7.13 3.07 12.47
N ALA A 26 -8.22 2.38 12.09
CA ALA A 26 -8.15 1.43 10.99
C ALA A 26 -7.94 2.12 9.65
N THR A 27 -7.26 1.42 8.76
CA THR A 27 -7.04 1.79 7.36
C THR A 27 -7.52 0.67 6.45
N PHE A 28 -7.60 0.91 5.15
CA PHE A 28 -7.90 -0.13 4.16
C PHE A 28 -7.03 -1.38 4.31
N PHE A 29 -5.80 -1.23 4.78
CA PHE A 29 -4.82 -2.31 4.91
C PHE A 29 -5.08 -3.26 6.09
N HIS A 30 -6.05 -2.96 6.96
CA HIS A 30 -6.48 -3.87 8.02
C HIS A 30 -7.61 -4.80 7.58
N ARG A 31 -8.17 -4.65 6.37
CA ARG A 31 -9.28 -5.49 5.90
C ARG A 31 -8.87 -6.95 5.73
N ALA A 32 -9.81 -7.86 6.04
CA ALA A 32 -9.61 -9.31 5.95
C ALA A 32 -9.21 -9.79 4.53
N GLY A 33 -9.67 -9.10 3.49
CA GLY A 33 -9.37 -9.41 2.09
C GLY A 33 -7.88 -9.46 1.75
N TRP A 34 -7.02 -8.78 2.52
CA TRP A 34 -5.57 -8.81 2.32
C TRP A 34 -4.96 -10.18 2.57
N ALA A 35 -5.51 -11.00 3.49
CA ALA A 35 -5.04 -12.36 3.71
C ALA A 35 -5.15 -13.17 2.41
N ARG A 36 -6.33 -13.18 1.79
CA ARG A 36 -6.59 -13.86 0.52
C ARG A 36 -5.72 -13.31 -0.62
N ALA A 37 -5.63 -11.99 -0.74
CA ALA A 37 -4.84 -11.35 -1.80
C ALA A 37 -3.36 -11.75 -1.72
N ILE A 38 -2.74 -11.73 -0.53
CA ILE A 38 -1.34 -12.10 -0.31
C ILE A 38 -1.10 -13.58 -0.63
N GLU A 39 -1.98 -14.47 -0.18
CA GLU A 39 -1.86 -15.91 -0.41
C GLU A 39 -2.00 -16.25 -1.90
N GLN A 40 -3.00 -15.71 -2.57
CA GLN A 40 -3.22 -15.95 -4.01
C GLN A 40 -2.18 -15.25 -4.89
N GLY A 41 -1.80 -14.01 -4.54
CA GLY A 41 -0.88 -13.20 -5.33
C GLY A 41 0.57 -13.66 -5.27
N PHE A 42 1.04 -14.08 -4.09
CA PHE A 42 2.45 -14.40 -3.85
C PHE A 42 2.71 -15.79 -3.27
N GLY A 43 1.67 -16.48 -2.76
CA GLY A 43 1.83 -17.77 -2.07
C GLY A 43 2.53 -17.63 -0.72
N HIS A 44 2.44 -16.48 -0.08
CA HIS A 44 2.94 -16.28 1.28
C HIS A 44 1.88 -16.66 2.30
N LYS A 45 2.32 -17.28 3.39
CA LYS A 45 1.41 -17.61 4.50
C LYS A 45 1.04 -16.37 5.27
N THR A 46 -0.26 -16.20 5.54
CA THR A 46 -0.77 -15.13 6.40
C THR A 46 -1.08 -15.66 7.81
N HIS A 47 -1.04 -14.75 8.78
CA HIS A 47 -1.31 -14.98 10.18
C HIS A 47 -2.15 -13.81 10.71
N PHE A 48 -3.37 -13.69 10.20
CA PHE A 48 -4.28 -12.65 10.65
C PHE A 48 -4.88 -13.07 12.00
N LEU A 49 -4.57 -12.31 13.04
CA LEU A 49 -4.96 -12.59 14.43
C LEU A 49 -6.19 -11.79 14.82
N LEU A 50 -7.16 -12.44 15.39
CA LEU A 50 -8.39 -11.88 15.90
C LEU A 50 -8.45 -12.10 17.41
N ALA A 51 -8.55 -11.02 18.18
CA ALA A 51 -8.79 -11.05 19.61
C ALA A 51 -10.28 -10.97 19.89
N GLU A 52 -10.81 -11.86 20.72
CA GLU A 52 -12.21 -11.91 21.13
C GLU A 52 -12.34 -11.76 22.64
N ARG A 53 -13.34 -10.96 23.04
CA ARG A 53 -13.81 -10.82 24.41
C ARG A 53 -15.32 -11.05 24.41
N ASP A 54 -15.78 -12.04 25.18
CA ASP A 54 -17.21 -12.36 25.33
C ASP A 54 -17.95 -12.61 23.99
N GLY A 55 -17.25 -13.23 23.03
CA GLY A 55 -17.81 -13.52 21.70
C GLY A 55 -17.79 -12.35 20.71
N ALA A 56 -17.34 -11.16 21.13
CA ALA A 56 -17.19 -10.00 20.26
C ALA A 56 -15.71 -9.76 19.88
N VAL A 57 -15.47 -9.22 18.69
CA VAL A 57 -14.13 -8.82 18.26
C VAL A 57 -13.67 -7.62 19.07
N ALA A 58 -12.60 -7.79 19.84
CA ALA A 58 -11.94 -6.77 20.64
C ALA A 58 -10.69 -6.19 19.97
N GLY A 59 -10.10 -6.93 19.01
CA GLY A 59 -8.94 -6.44 18.28
C GLY A 59 -8.53 -7.35 17.13
N VAL A 60 -7.69 -6.78 16.25
CA VAL A 60 -7.17 -7.48 15.06
C VAL A 60 -5.70 -7.12 14.82
N LEU A 61 -4.94 -8.06 14.26
CA LEU A 61 -3.57 -7.84 13.80
C LEU A 61 -3.33 -8.62 12.51
N PRO A 62 -3.26 -7.94 11.34
CA PRO A 62 -2.93 -8.59 10.08
C PRO A 62 -1.40 -8.82 9.99
N LEU A 63 -0.97 -10.06 9.83
CA LEU A 63 0.44 -10.44 9.68
C LEU A 63 0.62 -11.36 8.48
N GLY A 64 1.79 -11.31 7.85
CA GLY A 64 2.18 -12.23 6.80
C GLY A 64 3.67 -12.57 6.85
N THR A 65 3.99 -13.81 6.53
CA THR A 65 5.38 -14.28 6.43
C THR A 65 5.90 -14.05 5.02
N VAL A 66 6.96 -13.25 4.88
CA VAL A 66 7.72 -13.11 3.64
C VAL A 66 9.02 -13.90 3.78
N LYS A 67 9.15 -14.97 3.01
CA LYS A 67 10.34 -15.83 3.05
C LYS A 67 10.83 -16.11 1.64
N THR A 68 12.05 -15.65 1.34
CA THR A 68 12.72 -15.87 0.05
C THR A 68 14.21 -16.14 0.26
N ARG A 69 14.84 -16.83 -0.71
CA ARG A 69 16.29 -17.06 -0.67
C ARG A 69 17.10 -15.78 -0.83
N LEU A 70 16.55 -14.78 -1.53
CA LEU A 70 17.27 -13.54 -1.88
C LEU A 70 17.16 -12.45 -0.81
N PHE A 71 15.99 -12.35 -0.15
CA PHE A 71 15.69 -11.25 0.79
C PHE A 71 15.48 -11.73 2.23
N GLY A 72 15.73 -13.02 2.49
CA GLY A 72 15.64 -13.57 3.84
C GLY A 72 14.20 -13.90 4.26
N HIS A 73 13.95 -13.79 5.56
CA HIS A 73 12.71 -14.19 6.21
C HIS A 73 12.26 -13.09 7.18
N SER A 74 11.01 -12.64 7.08
CA SER A 74 10.42 -11.67 7.98
C SER A 74 8.94 -11.94 8.19
N LEU A 75 8.42 -11.62 9.37
CA LEU A 75 7.01 -11.52 9.67
C LEU A 75 6.65 -10.02 9.62
N ILE A 76 5.64 -9.63 8.83
CA ILE A 76 5.36 -8.22 8.53
C ILE A 76 3.87 -7.92 8.71
N SER A 77 3.53 -6.80 9.28
CA SER A 77 2.17 -6.27 9.37
C SER A 77 1.95 -5.11 8.38
N VAL A 78 1.37 -5.26 7.29
CA VAL A 78 1.00 -6.39 6.44
C VAL A 78 1.89 -6.33 5.19
N PRO A 79 2.38 -7.45 4.65
CA PRO A 79 3.26 -7.44 3.48
C PRO A 79 2.61 -6.73 2.28
N TYR A 80 3.40 -6.00 1.50
CA TYR A 80 2.99 -5.24 0.31
C TYR A 80 2.08 -4.05 0.57
N CYS A 81 1.75 -3.77 1.84
CA CYS A 81 0.90 -2.67 2.26
C CYS A 81 1.71 -1.50 2.83
N VAL A 82 1.05 -0.35 2.93
CA VAL A 82 1.68 0.88 3.47
C VAL A 82 1.65 0.88 4.98
N HIS A 83 0.50 0.49 5.54
CA HIS A 83 0.22 0.47 6.96
C HIS A 83 -0.32 -0.89 7.38
N GLY A 84 -0.30 -1.16 8.66
CA GLY A 84 -0.83 -2.31 9.32
C GLY A 84 -0.72 -2.08 10.84
N GLY A 85 -0.41 -3.15 11.58
CA GLY A 85 -0.23 -3.08 13.02
C GLY A 85 -1.47 -3.56 13.77
N PRO A 86 -1.37 -3.66 15.10
CA PRO A 86 -2.50 -4.06 15.92
C PRO A 86 -3.54 -2.94 16.00
N LEU A 87 -4.80 -3.34 16.03
CA LEU A 87 -5.92 -2.52 16.42
C LEU A 87 -6.61 -3.20 17.57
N GLY A 88 -6.73 -2.54 18.70
CA GLY A 88 -7.43 -3.02 19.89
C GLY A 88 -8.43 -1.99 20.40
N ASP A 89 -9.50 -2.45 21.03
CA ASP A 89 -10.44 -1.59 21.75
C ASP A 89 -9.77 -0.89 22.95
N GLU A 90 -8.68 -1.46 23.45
CA GLU A 90 -7.84 -0.92 24.53
C GLU A 90 -6.35 -1.35 24.34
N PRO A 91 -5.38 -0.65 24.96
CA PRO A 91 -3.96 -0.99 24.87
C PRO A 91 -3.64 -2.42 25.32
N ALA A 92 -4.34 -2.96 26.31
CA ALA A 92 -4.15 -4.34 26.77
C ALA A 92 -4.47 -5.38 25.70
N THR A 93 -5.47 -5.12 24.85
CA THR A 93 -5.80 -5.98 23.70
C THR A 93 -4.69 -5.96 22.66
N GLU A 94 -4.09 -4.79 22.38
CA GLU A 94 -2.95 -4.68 21.50
C GLU A 94 -1.73 -5.43 22.05
N ALA A 95 -1.46 -5.32 23.36
CA ALA A 95 -0.36 -6.04 24.01
C ALA A 95 -0.48 -7.56 23.84
N VAL A 96 -1.69 -8.13 24.00
CA VAL A 96 -1.93 -9.56 23.81
C VAL A 96 -1.73 -9.97 22.34
N LEU A 97 -2.19 -9.16 21.38
CA LEU A 97 -1.95 -9.39 19.94
C LEU A 97 -0.45 -9.34 19.61
N LEU A 98 0.31 -8.42 20.20
CA LEU A 98 1.76 -8.32 20.02
C LEU A 98 2.50 -9.50 20.64
N ALA A 99 2.07 -10.00 21.81
CA ALA A 99 2.62 -11.21 22.43
C ALA A 99 2.42 -12.44 21.54
N GLU A 100 1.25 -12.59 20.94
CA GLU A 100 0.95 -13.66 19.99
C GLU A 100 1.78 -13.54 18.71
N ALA A 101 1.95 -12.33 18.17
CA ALA A 101 2.82 -12.09 17.03
C ALA A 101 4.28 -12.50 17.32
N GLN A 102 4.78 -12.24 18.53
CA GLN A 102 6.10 -12.68 18.95
C GLN A 102 6.18 -14.22 19.11
N ARG A 103 5.09 -14.87 19.55
CA ARG A 103 5.03 -16.34 19.57
C ARG A 103 5.15 -16.91 18.14
N ILE A 104 4.40 -16.38 17.18
CA ILE A 104 4.48 -16.78 15.77
C ILE A 104 5.87 -16.49 15.19
N MET A 105 6.48 -15.35 15.52
CA MET A 105 7.86 -15.04 15.12
C MET A 105 8.84 -16.14 15.55
N ARG A 106 8.75 -16.63 16.80
CA ARG A 106 9.58 -17.73 17.31
C ARG A 106 9.30 -19.05 16.60
N GLU A 107 8.02 -19.42 16.46
CA GLU A 107 7.61 -20.67 15.80
C GLU A 107 8.03 -20.74 14.33
N THR A 108 7.94 -19.63 13.62
CA THR A 108 8.35 -19.54 12.22
C THR A 108 9.86 -19.35 12.06
N SER A 109 10.59 -19.13 13.17
CA SER A 109 12.01 -18.77 13.17
C SER A 109 12.29 -17.53 12.31
N ALA A 110 11.36 -16.56 12.29
CA ALA A 110 11.55 -15.31 11.60
C ALA A 110 12.53 -14.43 12.40
N PRO A 111 13.65 -13.97 11.82
CA PRO A 111 14.60 -13.13 12.55
C PRO A 111 14.06 -11.72 12.81
N VAL A 112 13.03 -11.30 12.08
CA VAL A 112 12.45 -9.95 12.17
C VAL A 112 10.94 -10.03 12.14
N LEU A 113 10.30 -9.33 13.09
CA LEU A 113 8.89 -8.95 13.03
C LEU A 113 8.84 -7.43 12.83
N GLU A 114 8.20 -6.98 11.74
CA GLU A 114 8.07 -5.58 11.36
C GLU A 114 6.61 -5.13 11.45
N LEU A 115 6.35 -4.06 12.18
CA LEU A 115 5.08 -3.36 12.21
C LEU A 115 5.19 -2.05 11.44
N ARG A 116 4.24 -1.79 10.54
CA ARG A 116 4.14 -0.55 9.74
C ARG A 116 2.94 0.26 10.24
N LEU A 117 3.18 1.39 10.85
CA LEU A 117 2.18 2.10 11.63
C LEU A 117 1.92 3.49 11.05
N LEU A 118 0.64 3.82 10.80
CA LEU A 118 0.21 5.19 10.49
C LEU A 118 0.23 6.06 11.74
N HIS A 119 -0.14 5.48 12.87
CA HIS A 119 -0.06 6.05 14.21
C HIS A 119 0.73 5.08 15.08
N ASP A 120 1.66 5.59 15.85
CA ASP A 120 2.47 4.74 16.73
C ASP A 120 1.60 3.99 17.75
N LEU A 121 2.16 2.94 18.33
CA LEU A 121 1.49 2.15 19.36
C LEU A 121 1.31 2.99 20.63
N ASP A 122 0.26 2.70 21.39
CA ASP A 122 0.11 3.23 22.73
C ASP A 122 1.27 2.71 23.61
N PRO A 123 2.01 3.58 24.33
CA PRO A 123 3.10 3.14 25.20
C PRO A 123 2.71 2.08 26.24
N ALA A 124 1.43 2.01 26.63
CA ALA A 124 0.92 0.98 27.53
C ALA A 124 0.79 -0.41 26.87
N ALA A 125 0.85 -0.50 25.54
CA ALA A 125 0.69 -1.74 24.81
C ALA A 125 2.01 -2.53 24.60
N PHE A 126 3.19 -1.91 24.84
CA PHE A 126 4.48 -2.54 24.54
C PHE A 126 5.63 -1.92 25.33
N GLU A 127 6.74 -2.68 25.42
CA GLU A 127 8.01 -2.18 25.98
C GLU A 127 8.82 -1.50 24.87
N ALA A 128 8.96 -0.18 24.93
CA ALA A 128 9.58 0.61 23.87
C ALA A 128 11.00 0.15 23.50
N ASP A 129 11.83 -0.19 24.50
CA ASP A 129 13.21 -0.64 24.30
C ASP A 129 13.31 -1.98 23.56
N ALA A 130 12.25 -2.80 23.67
CA ALA A 130 12.17 -4.09 22.97
C ALA A 130 11.69 -3.98 21.51
N TRP A 131 11.24 -2.77 21.11
CA TRP A 131 10.67 -2.49 19.78
C TRP A 131 11.31 -1.22 19.17
N PRO A 132 12.58 -1.28 18.74
CA PRO A 132 13.22 -0.13 18.09
C PRO A 132 12.41 0.37 16.92
N ALA A 133 12.34 1.70 16.77
CA ALA A 133 11.56 2.36 15.75
C ALA A 133 12.43 3.01 14.68
N ARG A 134 11.87 3.15 13.46
CA ARG A 134 12.36 4.01 12.38
C ARG A 134 11.20 4.78 11.78
N ASP A 135 11.32 6.10 11.70
CA ASP A 135 10.33 7.03 11.12
C ASP A 135 10.95 8.00 10.10
N ASP A 136 12.25 7.84 9.85
CA ASP A 136 13.05 8.70 8.98
C ASP A 136 12.95 8.35 7.50
N LEU A 137 12.51 7.12 7.15
CA LEU A 137 12.66 6.55 5.84
C LEU A 137 11.43 6.75 4.95
N TYR A 138 10.26 6.45 5.47
CA TYR A 138 9.01 6.45 4.73
C TYR A 138 8.02 7.48 5.26
N VAL A 139 7.24 8.03 4.34
CA VAL A 139 6.13 8.93 4.66
C VAL A 139 4.90 8.54 3.85
N THR A 140 3.72 8.86 4.36
CA THR A 140 2.48 8.88 3.58
C THR A 140 2.09 10.31 3.27
N PHE A 141 1.17 10.48 2.30
CA PHE A 141 0.66 11.77 1.87
C PHE A 141 -0.86 11.72 1.83
N ARG A 142 -1.51 12.35 2.80
CA ARG A 142 -2.96 12.35 2.95
C ARG A 142 -3.47 13.77 2.99
N LYS A 143 -4.54 14.07 2.24
CA LYS A 143 -5.12 15.41 2.18
C LYS A 143 -6.62 15.34 1.99
N ARG A 144 -7.36 16.13 2.76
CA ARG A 144 -8.78 16.32 2.54
C ARG A 144 -9.03 17.13 1.28
N PHE A 145 -10.12 16.81 0.59
CA PHE A 145 -10.66 17.53 -0.55
C PHE A 145 -12.16 17.78 -0.34
N THR A 146 -12.75 18.62 -1.18
CA THR A 146 -14.15 19.06 -1.09
C THR A 146 -15.00 18.42 -2.18
N ALA A 147 -16.31 18.61 -2.12
CA ALA A 147 -17.21 18.21 -3.20
C ALA A 147 -17.10 19.10 -4.47
N SER A 148 -16.43 20.25 -4.39
CA SER A 148 -16.30 21.20 -5.52
C SER A 148 -15.05 20.93 -6.34
N ASP A 149 -15.22 20.56 -7.61
CA ASP A 149 -14.14 20.38 -8.58
C ASP A 149 -13.31 21.66 -8.73
N GLU A 150 -13.95 22.83 -8.77
CA GLU A 150 -13.26 24.12 -8.90
C GLU A 150 -12.36 24.39 -7.68
N ALA A 151 -12.88 24.19 -6.46
CA ALA A 151 -12.11 24.37 -5.23
C ALA A 151 -10.93 23.40 -5.16
N ASN A 152 -11.15 22.13 -5.50
CA ASN A 152 -10.11 21.10 -5.53
C ASN A 152 -9.02 21.43 -6.56
N LEU A 153 -9.40 21.81 -7.78
CA LEU A 153 -8.44 22.21 -8.82
C LEU A 153 -7.64 23.46 -8.39
N LYS A 154 -8.28 24.44 -7.75
CA LYS A 154 -7.63 25.65 -7.22
C LYS A 154 -6.66 25.32 -6.09
N ALA A 155 -6.95 24.32 -5.27
CA ALA A 155 -6.11 23.86 -4.16
C ALA A 155 -4.83 23.13 -4.63
N ILE A 156 -4.76 22.66 -5.88
CA ILE A 156 -3.54 22.13 -6.49
C ILE A 156 -2.58 23.28 -6.78
N PRO A 157 -1.29 23.22 -6.39
CA PRO A 157 -0.29 24.25 -6.67
C PRO A 157 -0.21 24.59 -8.15
N ARG A 158 0.05 25.87 -8.45
CA ARG A 158 -0.03 26.47 -9.80
C ARG A 158 0.64 25.62 -10.89
N LYS A 159 1.84 25.09 -10.61
CA LYS A 159 2.60 24.31 -11.59
C LYS A 159 1.87 23.01 -11.94
N GLN A 160 1.44 22.22 -10.95
CA GLN A 160 0.77 20.94 -11.19
C GLN A 160 -0.65 21.17 -11.75
N ARG A 161 -1.36 22.20 -11.27
CA ARG A 161 -2.65 22.60 -11.84
C ARG A 161 -2.55 22.92 -13.33
N ALA A 162 -1.46 23.57 -13.77
CA ALA A 162 -1.21 23.80 -15.20
C ALA A 162 -1.04 22.49 -15.98
N MET A 163 -0.42 21.46 -15.39
CA MET A 163 -0.30 20.14 -16.03
C MET A 163 -1.67 19.45 -16.15
N VAL A 164 -2.49 19.50 -15.10
CA VAL A 164 -3.88 19.00 -15.15
C VAL A 164 -4.66 19.69 -16.27
N ARG A 165 -4.60 21.02 -16.36
CA ARG A 165 -5.30 21.80 -17.41
C ARG A 165 -4.86 21.39 -18.80
N LYS A 166 -3.57 21.19 -19.04
CA LYS A 166 -3.06 20.71 -20.33
C LYS A 166 -3.61 19.32 -20.70
N GLY A 167 -3.80 18.44 -19.71
CA GLY A 167 -4.47 17.15 -19.95
C GLY A 167 -5.93 17.33 -20.36
N ILE A 168 -6.66 18.25 -19.69
CA ILE A 168 -8.05 18.59 -20.03
C ILE A 168 -8.12 19.21 -21.45
N GLU A 169 -7.29 20.20 -21.76
CA GLU A 169 -7.21 20.87 -23.06
C GLU A 169 -6.86 19.90 -24.19
N ARG A 170 -6.06 18.88 -23.92
CA ARG A 170 -5.72 17.81 -24.88
C ARG A 170 -6.91 16.89 -25.18
N GLY A 171 -7.98 16.95 -24.39
CA GLY A 171 -9.13 16.05 -24.53
C GLY A 171 -8.84 14.62 -24.06
N LEU A 172 -7.99 14.44 -23.04
CA LEU A 172 -7.79 13.13 -22.42
C LEU A 172 -9.11 12.64 -21.83
N ALA A 173 -9.41 11.34 -22.06
CA ALA A 173 -10.58 10.68 -21.51
C ALA A 173 -10.20 9.75 -20.37
N SER A 174 -11.08 9.61 -19.37
CA SER A 174 -10.93 8.67 -18.25
C SER A 174 -12.05 7.64 -18.26
N GLU A 175 -11.69 6.39 -18.03
CA GLU A 175 -12.58 5.23 -17.98
C GLU A 175 -12.34 4.46 -16.68
N VAL A 176 -13.42 4.01 -16.02
CA VAL A 176 -13.36 3.09 -14.87
C VAL A 176 -13.64 1.69 -15.37
N SER A 177 -12.83 0.74 -14.95
CA SER A 177 -12.95 -0.66 -15.35
C SER A 177 -12.33 -1.60 -14.32
N HIS A 178 -12.40 -2.90 -14.57
CA HIS A 178 -11.64 -3.95 -13.89
C HIS A 178 -10.61 -4.60 -14.83
N ASP A 179 -10.12 -3.87 -15.86
CA ASP A 179 -9.12 -4.37 -16.82
C ASP A 179 -7.74 -4.49 -16.20
N VAL A 180 -7.53 -5.58 -15.45
CA VAL A 180 -6.24 -5.93 -14.84
C VAL A 180 -5.14 -6.11 -15.89
N ALA A 181 -5.45 -6.60 -17.09
CA ALA A 181 -4.45 -6.82 -18.14
C ALA A 181 -3.93 -5.48 -18.70
N GLY A 182 -4.84 -4.53 -18.97
CA GLY A 182 -4.51 -3.18 -19.40
C GLY A 182 -3.69 -2.42 -18.34
N LEU A 183 -4.14 -2.44 -17.08
CA LEU A 183 -3.39 -1.88 -15.96
C LEU A 183 -1.97 -2.45 -15.90
N HIS A 184 -1.85 -3.79 -15.87
CA HIS A 184 -0.55 -4.45 -15.73
C HIS A 184 0.42 -4.07 -16.85
N ARG A 185 -0.05 -4.00 -18.11
CA ARG A 185 0.79 -3.59 -19.25
C ARG A 185 1.36 -2.18 -19.06
N ILE A 186 0.51 -1.20 -18.71
CA ILE A 186 0.93 0.19 -18.50
C ILE A 186 1.83 0.32 -17.28
N TYR A 187 1.44 -0.30 -16.18
CA TYR A 187 2.18 -0.29 -14.92
C TYR A 187 3.57 -0.92 -15.08
N ALA A 188 3.69 -2.06 -15.78
CA ALA A 188 4.94 -2.74 -16.02
C ALA A 188 5.95 -1.86 -16.80
N GLU A 189 5.49 -1.16 -17.84
CA GLU A 189 6.33 -0.20 -18.56
C GLU A 189 6.79 0.93 -17.64
N SER A 190 5.86 1.50 -16.88
CA SER A 190 6.13 2.60 -15.96
C SER A 190 7.19 2.23 -14.91
N VAL A 191 7.01 1.12 -14.19
CA VAL A 191 7.94 0.72 -13.11
C VAL A 191 9.28 0.28 -13.65
N ARG A 192 9.36 -0.39 -14.85
CA ARG A 192 10.61 -0.72 -15.51
C ARG A 192 11.39 0.56 -15.83
N ASN A 193 10.72 1.60 -16.35
CA ASN A 193 11.35 2.90 -16.64
C ASN A 193 11.85 3.62 -15.36
N LEU A 194 11.25 3.34 -14.23
CA LEU A 194 11.71 3.82 -12.91
C LEU A 194 12.82 2.96 -12.30
N GLY A 195 13.08 1.77 -12.84
CA GLY A 195 14.09 0.84 -12.34
C GLY A 195 13.57 -0.08 -11.23
N THR A 196 12.27 -0.27 -11.17
CA THR A 196 11.59 -1.11 -10.17
C THR A 196 11.03 -2.36 -10.85
N PRO A 197 11.23 -3.57 -10.28
CA PRO A 197 10.58 -4.78 -10.76
C PRO A 197 9.06 -4.70 -10.65
N VAL A 198 8.35 -5.27 -11.65
CA VAL A 198 6.90 -5.31 -11.68
C VAL A 198 6.35 -6.44 -10.82
N PHE A 199 5.21 -6.22 -10.18
CA PHE A 199 4.42 -7.28 -9.54
C PHE A 199 3.79 -8.21 -10.57
N PRO A 200 3.55 -9.50 -10.25
CA PRO A 200 2.89 -10.42 -11.16
C PRO A 200 1.44 -10.00 -11.44
N ARG A 201 0.94 -10.23 -12.67
CA ARG A 201 -0.46 -9.89 -13.01
C ARG A 201 -1.47 -10.54 -12.06
N ARG A 202 -1.21 -11.78 -11.60
CA ARG A 202 -2.05 -12.47 -10.63
C ARG A 202 -2.22 -11.72 -9.30
N TRP A 203 -1.26 -10.86 -8.92
CA TRP A 203 -1.39 -10.00 -7.74
C TRP A 203 -2.52 -9.00 -7.91
N PHE A 204 -2.57 -8.30 -9.03
CA PHE A 204 -3.64 -7.33 -9.33
C PHE A 204 -4.99 -8.03 -9.46
N GLN A 205 -5.03 -9.24 -10.04
CA GLN A 205 -6.24 -10.05 -10.09
C GLN A 205 -6.70 -10.44 -8.68
N ALA A 206 -5.79 -10.91 -7.83
CA ALA A 206 -6.11 -11.28 -6.45
C ALA A 206 -6.65 -10.08 -5.64
N LEU A 207 -6.15 -8.86 -5.90
CA LEU A 207 -6.68 -7.64 -5.29
C LEU A 207 -8.10 -7.34 -5.76
N THR A 208 -8.36 -7.39 -7.07
CA THR A 208 -9.71 -7.20 -7.62
C THR A 208 -10.69 -8.25 -7.07
N ASP A 209 -10.30 -9.52 -7.04
CA ASP A 209 -11.11 -10.63 -6.53
C ASP A 209 -11.39 -10.54 -5.02
N SER A 210 -10.46 -9.92 -4.26
CA SER A 210 -10.58 -9.82 -2.81
C SER A 210 -11.36 -8.60 -2.35
N PHE A 211 -11.39 -7.52 -3.13
CA PHE A 211 -11.97 -6.25 -2.72
C PHE A 211 -13.15 -5.80 -3.60
N GLY A 212 -13.40 -6.46 -4.73
CA GLY A 212 -14.56 -6.18 -5.58
C GLY A 212 -14.66 -4.71 -5.97
N GLU A 213 -15.81 -4.09 -5.71
CA GLU A 213 -16.12 -2.69 -6.02
C GLU A 213 -15.22 -1.68 -5.27
N ASP A 214 -14.57 -2.10 -4.17
CA ASP A 214 -13.61 -1.26 -3.46
C ASP A 214 -12.23 -1.22 -4.15
N ALA A 215 -12.04 -1.96 -5.26
CA ALA A 215 -10.82 -2.00 -6.06
C ALA A 215 -11.15 -1.68 -7.52
N GLU A 216 -11.08 -0.42 -7.91
CA GLU A 216 -11.37 0.03 -9.28
C GLU A 216 -10.10 0.42 -10.05
N ILE A 217 -10.11 0.32 -11.37
CA ILE A 217 -9.03 0.76 -12.24
C ILE A 217 -9.51 1.96 -13.06
N VAL A 218 -8.82 3.09 -12.89
CA VAL A 218 -9.00 4.26 -13.76
C VAL A 218 -7.94 4.24 -14.84
N THR A 219 -8.38 4.22 -16.11
CA THR A 219 -7.52 4.24 -17.30
C THR A 219 -7.68 5.57 -18.02
N ILE A 220 -6.56 6.20 -18.38
CA ILE A 220 -6.53 7.43 -19.17
C ILE A 220 -6.21 7.11 -20.62
N ARG A 221 -7.02 7.64 -21.51
CA ARG A 221 -6.89 7.47 -22.96
C ARG A 221 -6.57 8.79 -23.65
N ASP A 222 -5.67 8.74 -24.62
CA ASP A 222 -5.38 9.80 -25.56
C ASP A 222 -5.83 9.31 -26.94
N GLN A 223 -6.82 9.97 -27.53
CA GLN A 223 -7.42 9.55 -28.82
C GLN A 223 -7.76 8.05 -28.87
N GLY A 224 -8.37 7.52 -27.81
CA GLY A 224 -8.74 6.12 -27.67
C GLY A 224 -7.61 5.19 -27.21
N THR A 225 -6.34 5.58 -27.29
CA THR A 225 -5.20 4.78 -26.86
C THR A 225 -4.99 4.87 -25.33
N PRO A 226 -4.94 3.76 -24.58
CA PRO A 226 -4.68 3.79 -23.14
C PRO A 226 -3.20 4.09 -22.88
N ILE A 227 -2.92 5.18 -22.16
CA ILE A 227 -1.56 5.68 -21.92
C ILE A 227 -1.19 5.78 -20.44
N ALA A 228 -2.15 5.88 -19.52
CA ALA A 228 -1.92 5.80 -18.08
C ALA A 228 -3.04 5.01 -17.41
N ALA A 229 -2.73 4.38 -16.28
CA ALA A 229 -3.73 3.66 -15.50
C ALA A 229 -3.33 3.62 -14.03
N VAL A 230 -4.33 3.55 -13.14
CA VAL A 230 -4.14 3.39 -11.71
C VAL A 230 -5.23 2.51 -11.11
N MET A 231 -4.83 1.54 -10.28
CA MET A 231 -5.72 0.81 -9.39
C MET A 231 -5.89 1.63 -8.12
N ASN A 232 -7.14 1.91 -7.77
CA ASN A 232 -7.53 2.64 -6.59
C ASN A 232 -8.24 1.72 -5.62
N PHE A 233 -8.14 2.02 -4.34
CA PHE A 233 -8.96 1.39 -3.30
C PHE A 233 -9.82 2.44 -2.61
N THR A 234 -11.04 2.02 -2.20
CA THR A 234 -11.95 2.85 -1.42
C THR A 234 -12.13 2.27 -0.03
N PHE A 235 -12.05 3.11 0.99
CA PHE A 235 -12.32 2.71 2.37
C PHE A 235 -12.94 3.87 3.14
N ARG A 236 -14.17 3.70 3.61
CA ARG A 236 -14.96 4.78 4.24
C ARG A 236 -15.07 6.00 3.32
N ASP A 237 -14.55 7.15 3.76
CA ASP A 237 -14.52 8.41 2.99
C ASP A 237 -13.19 8.64 2.24
N GLU A 238 -12.36 7.59 2.10
CA GLU A 238 -11.01 7.67 1.59
C GLU A 238 -10.87 6.99 0.22
N ILE A 239 -10.15 7.63 -0.71
CA ILE A 239 -9.68 7.07 -1.97
C ILE A 239 -8.15 6.94 -1.96
N LEU A 240 -7.64 5.75 -2.31
CA LEU A 240 -6.23 5.42 -2.33
C LEU A 240 -5.80 5.03 -3.75
N PRO A 241 -5.24 5.93 -4.59
CA PRO A 241 -4.58 5.55 -5.83
C PRO A 241 -3.26 4.83 -5.52
N TYR A 242 -3.26 3.51 -5.70
CA TYR A 242 -2.23 2.65 -5.12
C TYR A 242 -1.20 2.14 -6.12
N TYR A 243 -1.64 1.51 -7.20
CA TYR A 243 -0.76 1.01 -8.25
C TYR A 243 -1.00 1.78 -9.55
N GLY A 244 -0.24 2.83 -9.77
CA GLY A 244 -0.41 3.69 -10.93
C GLY A 244 0.87 3.91 -11.73
N GLY A 245 0.68 4.23 -13.00
CA GLY A 245 1.77 4.58 -13.89
C GLY A 245 1.29 5.01 -15.26
N GLY A 246 2.24 5.48 -16.06
CA GLY A 246 2.01 5.87 -17.44
C GLY A 246 3.12 5.36 -18.37
N THR A 247 2.75 5.16 -19.62
CA THR A 247 3.68 4.85 -20.72
C THR A 247 4.58 6.05 -21.04
N ALA A 248 5.52 5.91 -21.92
CA ALA A 248 6.33 7.04 -22.40
C ALA A 248 5.44 8.17 -22.98
N ALA A 249 4.36 7.83 -23.68
CA ALA A 249 3.39 8.79 -24.24
C ALA A 249 2.66 9.60 -23.15
N ALA A 250 2.36 9.00 -22.00
CA ALA A 250 1.67 9.66 -20.90
C ALA A 250 2.38 10.91 -20.38
N ARG A 251 3.72 10.91 -20.42
CA ARG A 251 4.53 12.05 -19.98
C ARG A 251 4.32 13.27 -20.87
N HIS A 252 4.32 13.07 -22.18
CA HIS A 252 4.12 14.14 -23.15
C HIS A 252 2.68 14.64 -23.22
N ALA A 253 1.73 13.77 -22.85
CA ALA A 253 0.30 14.08 -22.80
C ALA A 253 -0.15 14.65 -21.44
N TYR A 254 0.74 14.81 -20.46
CA TYR A 254 0.40 15.22 -19.08
C TYR A 254 -0.58 14.27 -18.38
N ALA A 255 -0.65 13.02 -18.82
CA ALA A 255 -1.68 12.09 -18.42
C ALA A 255 -1.55 11.65 -16.95
N ASN A 256 -0.36 11.67 -16.34
CA ASN A 256 -0.21 11.32 -14.93
C ASN A 256 -0.89 12.33 -14.00
N ASP A 257 -0.73 13.64 -14.27
CA ASP A 257 -1.39 14.67 -13.47
C ASP A 257 -2.91 14.65 -13.73
N PHE A 258 -3.33 14.50 -14.98
CA PHE A 258 -4.74 14.35 -15.34
C PHE A 258 -5.37 13.11 -14.67
N MET A 259 -4.67 11.99 -14.61
CA MET A 259 -5.13 10.75 -13.98
C MET A 259 -5.47 10.95 -12.49
N TYR A 260 -4.57 11.56 -11.71
CA TYR A 260 -4.82 11.79 -10.29
C TYR A 260 -5.91 12.85 -10.06
N TRP A 261 -6.02 13.81 -10.95
CA TRP A 261 -7.14 14.76 -10.96
C TRP A 261 -8.47 14.03 -11.18
N GLU A 262 -8.56 13.15 -12.17
CA GLU A 262 -9.77 12.38 -12.46
C GLU A 262 -10.16 11.43 -11.33
N VAL A 263 -9.18 10.79 -10.67
CA VAL A 263 -9.43 10.00 -9.47
C VAL A 263 -10.04 10.88 -8.36
N MET A 264 -9.48 12.07 -8.11
CA MET A 264 -10.00 12.99 -7.09
C MET A 264 -11.41 13.48 -7.43
N ARG A 265 -11.65 13.89 -8.67
CA ARG A 265 -12.95 14.37 -9.16
C ARG A 265 -14.03 13.30 -9.02
N ARG A 266 -13.73 12.07 -9.45
CA ARG A 266 -14.65 10.93 -9.32
C ARG A 266 -14.92 10.56 -7.86
N ALA A 267 -13.91 10.62 -7.01
CA ALA A 267 -14.04 10.38 -5.58
C ALA A 267 -14.95 11.44 -4.92
N ALA A 268 -14.77 12.73 -5.27
CA ALA A 268 -15.63 13.82 -4.81
C ALA A 268 -17.10 13.63 -5.22
N ALA A 269 -17.34 13.22 -6.46
CA ALA A 269 -18.69 12.94 -6.96
C ALA A 269 -19.38 11.75 -6.23
N ARG A 270 -18.61 10.86 -5.61
CA ARG A 270 -19.10 9.74 -4.79
C ARG A 270 -19.23 10.10 -3.29
N GLY A 271 -18.94 11.35 -2.91
CA GLY A 271 -19.00 11.81 -1.52
C GLY A 271 -17.79 11.47 -0.67
N LEU A 272 -16.70 10.99 -1.27
CA LEU A 272 -15.43 10.79 -0.56
C LEU A 272 -14.76 12.14 -0.27
N SER A 273 -13.94 12.20 0.76
CA SER A 273 -13.37 13.46 1.25
C SER A 273 -11.87 13.41 1.59
N LEU A 274 -11.25 12.24 1.55
CA LEU A 274 -9.84 12.05 1.88
C LEU A 274 -9.11 11.35 0.73
N PHE A 275 -8.01 11.96 0.27
CA PHE A 275 -7.13 11.41 -0.74
C PHE A 275 -5.83 10.93 -0.10
N ASP A 276 -5.57 9.63 -0.14
CA ASP A 276 -4.32 9.04 0.32
C ASP A 276 -3.43 8.68 -0.88
N PHE A 277 -2.43 9.47 -1.15
CA PHE A 277 -1.44 9.18 -2.19
C PHE A 277 -0.50 8.02 -1.85
N GLY A 278 -0.66 7.43 -0.66
CA GLY A 278 0.15 6.33 -0.19
C GLY A 278 1.62 6.68 0.08
N ARG A 279 2.36 5.63 0.37
CA ARG A 279 3.75 5.69 0.81
C ARG A 279 4.69 6.27 -0.27
N SER A 280 5.65 7.05 0.19
CA SER A 280 6.85 7.38 -0.57
C SER A 280 8.07 7.35 0.34
N LYS A 281 9.21 7.08 -0.27
CA LYS A 281 10.48 7.20 0.41
C LYS A 281 10.98 8.63 0.30
N ARG A 282 11.52 9.18 1.38
CA ARG A 282 12.13 10.52 1.37
C ARG A 282 13.26 10.59 0.33
N GLY A 283 13.38 11.70 -0.38
CA GLY A 283 14.40 11.94 -1.40
C GLY A 283 14.16 11.28 -2.76
N THR A 284 13.00 10.64 -2.98
CA THR A 284 12.65 10.04 -4.30
C THR A 284 11.82 10.99 -5.17
N GLY A 285 11.77 10.68 -6.48
CA GLY A 285 10.91 11.40 -7.42
C GLY A 285 9.42 11.31 -7.07
N ALA A 286 8.97 10.15 -6.55
CA ALA A 286 7.59 9.98 -6.08
C ALA A 286 7.27 10.89 -4.87
N PHE A 287 8.21 11.04 -3.95
CA PHE A 287 8.10 12.00 -2.84
C PHE A 287 7.95 13.43 -3.35
N ALA A 288 8.85 13.85 -4.25
CA ALA A 288 8.81 15.19 -4.83
C ALA A 288 7.51 15.46 -5.62
N PHE A 289 7.02 14.46 -6.38
CA PHE A 289 5.77 14.58 -7.12
C PHE A 289 4.58 14.88 -6.19
N LYS A 290 4.43 14.12 -5.11
CA LYS A 290 3.34 14.30 -4.15
C LYS A 290 3.43 15.62 -3.38
N LYS A 291 4.64 16.06 -3.01
CA LYS A 291 4.86 17.41 -2.46
C LYS A 291 4.45 18.50 -3.44
N ASN A 292 4.81 18.35 -4.71
CA ASN A 292 4.45 19.32 -5.75
C ASN A 292 2.93 19.40 -5.98
N TRP A 293 2.18 18.35 -5.61
CA TRP A 293 0.71 18.33 -5.60
C TRP A 293 0.11 19.02 -4.37
N GLY A 294 0.94 19.55 -3.48
CA GLY A 294 0.50 20.26 -2.27
C GLY A 294 0.04 19.33 -1.15
N PHE A 295 0.60 18.13 -1.10
CA PHE A 295 0.42 17.21 0.02
C PHE A 295 1.60 17.33 0.98
N GLU A 296 1.30 17.34 2.27
CA GLU A 296 2.33 17.32 3.30
C GLU A 296 2.70 15.87 3.70
N PRO A 297 4.00 15.59 3.87
CA PRO A 297 4.45 14.26 4.25
C PRO A 297 4.21 14.00 5.74
N THR A 298 3.57 12.88 6.07
CA THR A 298 3.42 12.36 7.43
C THR A 298 4.34 11.13 7.59
N PRO A 299 5.20 11.06 8.62
CA PRO A 299 6.04 9.89 8.86
C PRO A 299 5.22 8.61 9.01
N ILE A 300 5.75 7.50 8.52
CA ILE A 300 5.27 6.15 8.82
C ILE A 300 6.25 5.55 9.82
N VAL A 301 5.75 5.13 10.98
CA VAL A 301 6.57 4.52 12.01
C VAL A 301 6.70 3.03 11.71
N HIS A 302 7.94 2.57 11.57
CA HIS A 302 8.27 1.16 11.48
C HIS A 302 8.84 0.70 12.81
N ARG A 303 8.17 -0.23 13.49
CA ARG A 303 8.69 -0.86 14.71
C ARG A 303 9.12 -2.28 14.43
N TYR A 304 10.21 -2.68 15.08
CA TYR A 304 10.83 -3.97 14.84
C TYR A 304 10.96 -4.76 16.13
N ARG A 305 10.62 -6.05 16.10
CA ARG A 305 11.08 -7.04 17.07
C ARG A 305 12.14 -7.90 16.40
N LEU A 306 13.32 -7.97 17.01
CA LEU A 306 14.46 -8.68 16.46
C LEU A 306 14.77 -9.94 17.27
N ALA A 307 15.10 -11.03 16.59
CA ALA A 307 15.70 -12.19 17.23
C ALA A 307 17.14 -11.87 17.68
N ALA A 308 17.68 -12.67 18.59
CA ALA A 308 19.05 -12.48 19.06
C ALA A 308 20.04 -12.49 17.87
N GLY A 309 20.88 -11.47 17.79
CA GLY A 309 21.86 -11.29 16.72
C GLY A 309 21.29 -10.80 15.37
N ALA A 310 19.97 -10.61 15.25
CA ALA A 310 19.38 -10.04 14.04
C ALA A 310 19.52 -8.50 14.00
N ALA A 311 19.56 -7.94 12.79
CA ALA A 311 19.58 -6.50 12.55
C ALA A 311 18.36 -6.05 11.76
N ILE A 312 18.01 -4.77 11.88
CA ILE A 312 16.95 -4.16 11.06
C ILE A 312 17.34 -4.27 9.59
N PRO A 313 16.47 -4.81 8.70
CA PRO A 313 16.79 -4.96 7.29
C PRO A 313 17.05 -3.61 6.60
N ASP A 314 18.15 -3.51 5.85
CA ASP A 314 18.44 -2.34 5.00
C ASP A 314 18.06 -2.62 3.55
N LEU A 315 16.79 -2.44 3.23
CA LEU A 315 16.23 -2.55 1.87
C LEU A 315 16.10 -1.17 1.20
N ASN A 316 17.03 -0.26 1.49
CA ASN A 316 17.01 1.09 0.95
C ASN A 316 17.46 1.14 -0.53
N PRO A 317 16.56 1.41 -1.51
CA PRO A 317 16.95 1.55 -2.93
C PRO A 317 17.92 2.73 -3.19
N LEU A 318 18.03 3.69 -2.26
CA LEU A 318 19.02 4.76 -2.35
C LEU A 318 20.43 4.30 -1.94
N ASN A 319 20.57 3.10 -1.36
CA ASN A 319 21.87 2.52 -1.06
C ASN A 319 22.66 2.33 -2.37
N PRO A 320 23.93 2.78 -2.45
CA PRO A 320 24.77 2.68 -3.65
C PRO A 320 24.86 1.28 -4.26
N LYS A 321 24.76 0.21 -3.45
CA LYS A 321 24.77 -1.18 -3.92
C LYS A 321 23.63 -1.51 -4.91
N TYR A 322 22.47 -0.80 -4.82
CA TYR A 322 21.35 -1.00 -5.73
C TYR A 322 21.38 -0.12 -6.98
N ARG A 323 22.27 0.89 -7.04
CA ARG A 323 22.32 1.83 -8.18
C ARG A 323 22.61 1.14 -9.51
N LEU A 324 23.59 0.22 -9.52
CA LEU A 324 23.93 -0.54 -10.73
C LEU A 324 22.77 -1.44 -11.15
N PHE A 325 22.12 -2.12 -10.19
CA PHE A 325 20.95 -2.93 -10.46
C PHE A 325 19.82 -2.09 -11.10
N ILE A 326 19.49 -0.95 -10.51
CA ILE A 326 18.46 -0.03 -11.00
C ILE A 326 18.80 0.47 -12.41
N ALA A 327 20.06 0.84 -12.67
CA ALA A 327 20.52 1.31 -13.97
C ALA A 327 20.42 0.21 -15.04
N ALA A 328 20.82 -1.02 -14.72
CA ALA A 328 20.69 -2.18 -15.59
C ALA A 328 19.22 -2.54 -15.84
N TRP A 329 18.38 -2.53 -14.78
CA TRP A 329 16.95 -2.83 -14.89
C TRP A 329 16.23 -1.92 -15.87
N LYS A 330 16.51 -0.60 -15.85
CA LYS A 330 15.94 0.38 -16.78
C LYS A 330 16.22 0.09 -18.25
N LYS A 331 17.29 -0.66 -18.54
CA LYS A 331 17.71 -1.01 -19.91
C LYS A 331 17.17 -2.36 -20.37
N LEU A 332 16.56 -3.15 -19.46
CA LEU A 332 16.02 -4.46 -19.85
C LEU A 332 14.88 -4.31 -20.86
N PRO A 333 14.79 -5.19 -21.88
CA PRO A 333 13.58 -5.33 -22.66
C PRO A 333 12.38 -5.62 -21.77
N LEU A 334 11.22 -5.01 -22.05
CA LEU A 334 10.03 -5.16 -21.21
C LEU A 334 9.60 -6.62 -20.98
N PRO A 335 9.62 -7.52 -21.99
CA PRO A 335 9.30 -8.93 -21.73
C PRO A 335 10.23 -9.60 -20.72
N VAL A 336 11.53 -9.28 -20.74
CA VAL A 336 12.52 -9.81 -19.80
C VAL A 336 12.27 -9.26 -18.39
N ALA A 337 12.02 -7.95 -18.27
CA ALA A 337 11.67 -7.33 -16.99
C ALA A 337 10.38 -7.92 -16.40
N ASN A 338 9.38 -8.22 -17.24
CA ASN A 338 8.12 -8.85 -16.83
C ASN A 338 8.27 -10.31 -16.39
N LEU A 339 9.23 -11.04 -16.97
CA LEU A 339 9.55 -12.41 -16.57
C LEU A 339 10.28 -12.46 -15.22
N LEU A 340 11.27 -11.60 -15.02
CA LEU A 340 12.11 -11.60 -13.81
C LEU A 340 11.49 -10.85 -12.64
N GLY A 341 10.70 -9.80 -12.92
CA GLY A 341 10.11 -8.93 -11.91
C GLY A 341 9.34 -9.66 -10.81
N PRO A 342 8.41 -10.58 -11.14
CA PRO A 342 7.62 -11.33 -10.17
C PRO A 342 8.46 -12.12 -9.15
N ALA A 343 9.57 -12.71 -9.56
CA ALA A 343 10.45 -13.46 -8.66
C ALA A 343 11.14 -12.55 -7.65
N ILE A 344 11.53 -11.34 -8.07
CA ILE A 344 12.16 -10.34 -7.19
C ILE A 344 11.14 -9.70 -6.26
N THR A 345 9.99 -9.26 -6.80
CA THR A 345 8.97 -8.56 -6.00
C THR A 345 8.33 -9.44 -4.94
N ARG A 346 8.34 -10.76 -5.12
CA ARG A 346 7.91 -11.71 -4.09
C ARG A 346 8.67 -11.55 -2.77
N GLY A 347 9.90 -11.06 -2.79
CA GLY A 347 10.71 -10.86 -1.59
C GLY A 347 10.69 -9.43 -1.03
N LEU A 348 9.95 -8.51 -1.65
CA LEU A 348 9.92 -7.09 -1.30
C LEU A 348 8.63 -6.71 -0.53
N GLY A 349 8.09 -7.62 0.26
CA GLY A 349 6.85 -7.48 1.02
C GLY A 349 6.77 -6.31 2.00
#